data_f1b9681b982013e0daae13e4bf50a999
#
_entry.id   f1b9681b982013e0daae13e4bf50a999
#
_cell.length_a   1.000
_cell.length_b   1.000
_cell.length_c   1.000
_cell.angle_alpha   90.00
_cell.angle_beta   90.00
_cell.angle_gamma   90.00
#
_symmetry.space_group_name_H-M   'P 1'
#
loop_
_entity.id
_entity.type
_entity.pdbx_description
1 polymer ?
#
loop_
_entity_poly.entity_id
_entity_poly.type
_entity_poly.pdbx_seq_one_letter_code
_entity_poly.pdbx_strand_id
1 'polypeptide(L)'
;LHQAMPDKAPAEGTSCLWNPALMGGHGLVPDAEFGDATPFAVGLFHTGGTGARPLKDGLSATAFPSGVRNTPVEINESIAPIIVWRKDYRMDSGGAGEFRGGTGQIMEIASSENAPFAIAAAFDRVHHAPRGREGGLDGFTGRVELTSGEILRNKGTQTIPRGDPLHLEMPGGGGYGNPLKR
;
A
#
# COMPACT_ATOMS: atom_id res chain seq x y z
N LEU A 1 -15.53 -20.32 -4.46
CA LEU A 1 -14.39 -21.03 -5.07
C LEU A 1 -13.58 -21.78 -4.03
N HIS A 2 -13.09 -21.12 -3.00
CA HIS A 2 -12.27 -21.74 -1.96
C HIS A 2 -12.94 -22.96 -1.30
N GLN A 3 -14.21 -22.87 -0.95
CA GLN A 3 -14.95 -23.99 -0.35
C GLN A 3 -15.12 -25.19 -1.31
N ALA A 4 -15.17 -24.94 -2.61
CA ALA A 4 -15.34 -25.99 -3.63
C ALA A 4 -14.01 -26.56 -4.14
N MET A 5 -12.95 -25.74 -4.11
CA MET A 5 -11.62 -26.11 -4.63
C MET A 5 -10.53 -25.46 -3.77
N PRO A 6 -10.36 -25.91 -2.52
CA PRO A 6 -9.40 -25.30 -1.59
C PRO A 6 -7.97 -25.39 -2.12
N ASP A 7 -7.60 -26.46 -2.76
CA ASP A 7 -6.28 -26.72 -3.37
C ASP A 7 -5.98 -25.86 -4.62
N LYS A 8 -6.94 -25.10 -5.11
CA LYS A 8 -6.79 -24.21 -6.28
C LYS A 8 -6.84 -22.71 -5.91
N ALA A 9 -7.43 -22.35 -4.77
CA ALA A 9 -7.62 -20.98 -4.40
C ALA A 9 -6.49 -20.48 -3.48
N PRO A 10 -5.83 -19.36 -3.80
CA PRO A 10 -4.83 -18.77 -2.92
C PRO A 10 -5.48 -18.16 -1.66
N ALA A 11 -4.68 -17.90 -0.65
CA ALA A 11 -5.06 -17.04 0.46
C ALA A 11 -5.32 -15.59 -0.02
N GLU A 12 -5.92 -14.78 0.82
CA GLU A 12 -6.25 -13.40 0.42
C GLU A 12 -5.01 -12.52 0.34
N GLY A 13 -4.98 -11.63 -0.64
CA GLY A 13 -3.93 -10.61 -0.78
C GLY A 13 -4.46 -9.22 -0.46
N THR A 14 -3.76 -8.21 -0.94
CA THR A 14 -4.05 -6.78 -0.74
C THR A 14 -5.45 -6.36 -1.20
N SER A 15 -6.10 -7.11 -2.07
CA SER A 15 -7.41 -6.89 -2.70
C SER A 15 -7.44 -5.80 -3.76
N CYS A 16 -6.95 -4.60 -3.45
CA CYS A 16 -6.85 -3.48 -4.39
C CYS A 16 -5.40 -3.02 -4.54
N LEU A 17 -5.14 -2.27 -5.59
CA LEU A 17 -3.91 -1.52 -5.71
C LEU A 17 -3.89 -0.39 -4.67
N TRP A 18 -2.77 -0.19 -4.03
CA TRP A 18 -2.54 0.95 -3.15
C TRP A 18 -1.92 2.09 -3.97
N ASN A 19 -2.72 2.62 -4.86
CA ASN A 19 -2.32 3.69 -5.78
C ASN A 19 -2.72 5.03 -5.19
N PRO A 20 -1.84 5.71 -4.44
CA PRO A 20 -2.15 7.06 -4.02
C PRO A 20 -2.22 7.97 -5.23
N ALA A 21 -3.35 8.63 -5.42
CA ALA A 21 -3.46 9.73 -6.35
C ALA A 21 -3.14 11.01 -5.58
N LEU A 22 -2.02 11.64 -5.91
CA LEU A 22 -1.53 12.84 -5.26
C LEU A 22 -1.81 14.05 -6.15
N MET A 23 -2.20 15.15 -5.54
CA MET A 23 -2.39 16.42 -6.23
C MET A 23 -1.97 17.59 -5.33
N GLY A 24 -1.37 18.59 -5.93
CA GLY A 24 -0.88 19.77 -5.20
C GLY A 24 -0.83 21.00 -6.07
N GLY A 25 -0.48 22.12 -5.47
CA GLY A 25 -0.41 23.41 -6.14
C GLY A 25 -1.74 24.15 -6.20
N HIS A 26 -1.67 25.40 -6.67
CA HIS A 26 -2.80 26.34 -6.67
C HIS A 26 -3.98 25.80 -7.51
N GLY A 27 -5.17 25.86 -6.95
CA GLY A 27 -6.43 25.46 -7.60
C GLY A 27 -6.74 23.96 -7.64
N LEU A 28 -5.82 23.08 -7.21
CA LEU A 28 -6.04 21.65 -7.19
C LEU A 28 -6.43 21.10 -5.83
N VAL A 29 -6.09 21.78 -4.75
CA VAL A 29 -6.46 21.41 -3.38
C VAL A 29 -7.24 22.56 -2.75
N PRO A 30 -8.48 22.33 -2.31
CA PRO A 30 -9.27 23.32 -1.61
C PRO A 30 -8.63 23.71 -0.28
N ASP A 31 -8.78 24.96 0.10
CA ASP A 31 -8.48 25.48 1.44
C ASP A 31 -7.02 25.36 1.93
N ALA A 32 -6.07 25.09 1.04
CA ALA A 32 -4.66 25.03 1.39
C ALA A 32 -3.89 26.26 0.87
N GLU A 33 -2.98 26.78 1.69
CA GLU A 33 -2.05 27.84 1.29
C GLU A 33 -0.87 27.23 0.52
N PHE A 34 -0.86 27.39 -0.79
CA PHE A 34 0.19 26.80 -1.66
C PHE A 34 1.32 27.78 -2.01
N GLY A 35 1.13 29.08 -1.83
CA GLY A 35 2.07 30.07 -2.33
C GLY A 35 2.29 29.89 -3.84
N ASP A 36 3.55 29.84 -4.25
CA ASP A 36 3.97 29.62 -5.65
C ASP A 36 4.20 28.14 -6.00
N ALA A 37 3.66 27.19 -5.21
CA ALA A 37 3.88 25.78 -5.43
C ALA A 37 3.37 25.30 -6.79
N THR A 38 4.16 24.47 -7.44
CA THR A 38 3.90 23.92 -8.78
C THR A 38 2.65 23.04 -8.78
N PRO A 39 1.65 23.33 -9.64
CA PRO A 39 0.48 22.46 -9.77
C PRO A 39 0.87 21.10 -10.35
N PHE A 40 0.39 20.03 -9.71
CA PHE A 40 0.59 18.66 -10.20
C PHE A 40 -0.58 17.73 -9.85
N ALA A 41 -0.74 16.69 -10.64
CA ALA A 41 -1.58 15.55 -10.33
C ALA A 41 -0.87 14.27 -10.82
N VAL A 42 -0.61 13.33 -9.93
CA VAL A 42 0.11 12.10 -10.25
C VAL A 42 -0.49 10.91 -9.53
N GLY A 43 -0.62 9.78 -10.23
CA GLY A 43 -0.98 8.50 -9.64
C GLY A 43 0.26 7.63 -9.46
N LEU A 44 0.53 7.20 -8.23
CA LEU A 44 1.63 6.30 -7.94
C LEU A 44 1.13 4.85 -7.94
N PHE A 45 1.85 3.94 -8.63
CA PHE A 45 1.47 2.53 -8.71
C PHE A 45 2.25 1.71 -7.69
N HIS A 46 1.59 1.37 -6.59
CA HIS A 46 2.13 0.56 -5.50
C HIS A 46 1.14 -0.51 -5.06
N THR A 47 1.67 -1.56 -4.45
CA THR A 47 0.85 -2.69 -4.01
C THR A 47 1.38 -3.30 -2.73
N GLY A 48 0.52 -4.01 -2.02
CA GLY A 48 0.91 -4.87 -0.91
C GLY A 48 1.37 -6.25 -1.33
N GLY A 49 1.22 -7.22 -0.45
CA GLY A 49 1.55 -8.61 -0.70
C GLY A 49 0.38 -9.41 -1.28
N THR A 50 0.67 -10.41 -2.11
CA THR A 50 -0.33 -11.40 -2.52
C THR A 50 -0.48 -12.47 -1.46
N GLY A 51 -1.65 -13.12 -1.41
CA GLY A 51 -1.83 -14.32 -0.59
C GLY A 51 -0.93 -15.47 -1.04
N ALA A 52 -0.58 -16.33 -0.09
CA ALA A 52 0.11 -17.57 -0.37
C ALA A 52 -0.77 -18.49 -1.25
N ARG A 53 -0.13 -19.29 -2.04
CA ARG A 53 -0.75 -20.27 -2.94
C ARG A 53 -0.64 -21.68 -2.33
N PRO A 54 -1.45 -22.66 -2.76
CA PRO A 54 -1.41 -24.00 -2.21
C PRO A 54 -0.04 -24.71 -2.23
N LEU A 55 0.87 -24.30 -3.12
CA LEU A 55 2.19 -24.92 -3.30
C LEU A 55 3.34 -23.90 -3.37
N LYS A 56 3.08 -22.63 -3.09
CA LYS A 56 4.10 -21.56 -3.19
C LYS A 56 3.78 -20.41 -2.27
N ASP A 57 4.80 -19.72 -1.80
CA ASP A 57 4.67 -18.46 -1.10
C ASP A 57 3.97 -17.38 -1.95
N GLY A 58 3.37 -16.41 -1.30
CA GLY A 58 2.87 -15.20 -1.91
C GLY A 58 4.00 -14.35 -2.51
N LEU A 59 3.66 -13.46 -3.41
CA LEU A 59 4.61 -12.52 -4.00
C LEU A 59 4.58 -11.21 -3.20
N SER A 60 5.76 -10.68 -2.89
CA SER A 60 5.89 -9.43 -2.14
C SER A 60 5.75 -8.23 -3.07
N ALA A 61 5.12 -7.17 -2.59
CA ALA A 61 5.00 -5.88 -3.27
C ALA A 61 4.49 -5.98 -4.72
N THR A 62 3.52 -6.87 -4.96
CA THR A 62 2.88 -7.02 -6.27
C THR A 62 1.42 -7.42 -6.14
N ALA A 63 0.59 -6.95 -7.06
CA ALA A 63 -0.82 -7.28 -7.10
C ALA A 63 -1.09 -8.54 -7.92
N PHE A 64 -2.00 -9.36 -7.43
CA PHE A 64 -2.57 -10.47 -8.17
C PHE A 64 -4.11 -10.30 -8.23
N PRO A 65 -4.73 -10.51 -9.38
CA PRO A 65 -4.20 -11.07 -10.63
C PRO A 65 -3.57 -10.05 -11.60
N SER A 66 -3.55 -8.77 -11.27
CA SER A 66 -3.18 -7.71 -12.23
C SER A 66 -1.69 -7.67 -12.58
N GLY A 67 -0.81 -8.27 -11.78
CA GLY A 67 0.63 -8.35 -12.08
C GLY A 67 1.32 -6.99 -12.23
N VAL A 68 0.79 -5.97 -11.58
CA VAL A 68 1.28 -4.59 -11.68
C VAL A 68 2.66 -4.49 -11.04
N ARG A 69 3.60 -3.90 -11.77
CA ARG A 69 4.94 -3.59 -11.27
C ARG A 69 4.96 -2.22 -10.61
N ASN A 70 5.84 -2.07 -9.65
CA ASN A 70 6.09 -0.78 -9.01
C ASN A 70 6.77 0.18 -9.99
N THR A 71 6.36 1.44 -9.98
CA THR A 71 7.05 2.51 -10.69
C THR A 71 8.35 2.85 -9.93
N PRO A 72 9.48 3.04 -10.64
CA PRO A 72 10.71 3.55 -10.03
C PRO A 72 10.49 4.91 -9.37
N VAL A 73 11.20 5.17 -8.26
CA VAL A 73 11.07 6.42 -7.50
C VAL A 73 11.48 7.61 -8.35
N GLU A 74 12.56 7.47 -9.11
CA GLU A 74 13.12 8.51 -9.97
C GLU A 74 12.13 9.00 -11.04
N ILE A 75 11.29 8.09 -11.55
CA ILE A 75 10.24 8.47 -12.49
C ILE A 75 9.18 9.33 -11.78
N ASN A 76 8.76 8.91 -10.59
CA ASN A 76 7.74 9.64 -9.83
C ASN A 76 8.22 11.06 -9.47
N GLU A 77 9.46 11.19 -9.02
CA GLU A 77 10.08 12.46 -8.64
C GLU A 77 10.38 13.36 -9.84
N SER A 78 10.56 12.78 -11.03
CA SER A 78 10.78 13.57 -12.27
C SER A 78 9.51 14.18 -12.86
N ILE A 79 8.34 13.63 -12.53
CA ILE A 79 7.05 14.07 -13.11
C ILE A 79 6.19 14.88 -12.14
N ALA A 80 6.54 14.90 -10.86
CA ALA A 80 5.80 15.65 -9.84
C ALA A 80 6.76 16.18 -8.77
N PRO A 81 6.46 17.34 -8.15
CA PRO A 81 7.29 17.92 -7.09
C PRO A 81 7.13 17.17 -5.76
N ILE A 82 7.46 15.90 -5.75
CA ILE A 82 7.44 15.02 -4.58
C ILE A 82 8.81 14.43 -4.30
N ILE A 83 9.05 14.02 -3.06
CA ILE A 83 10.20 13.24 -2.64
C ILE A 83 9.68 11.98 -1.96
N VAL A 84 10.25 10.84 -2.34
CA VAL A 84 9.98 9.55 -1.69
C VAL A 84 11.13 9.25 -0.73
N TRP A 85 10.97 9.62 0.52
CA TRP A 85 12.00 9.42 1.56
C TRP A 85 12.25 7.96 1.88
N ARG A 86 11.22 7.14 1.72
CA ARG A 86 11.31 5.71 2.03
C ARG A 86 10.46 4.91 1.09
N LYS A 87 11.00 3.78 0.62
CA LYS A 87 10.29 2.74 -0.12
C LYS A 87 10.95 1.40 0.18
N ASP A 88 10.39 0.68 1.12
CA ASP A 88 10.93 -0.59 1.62
C ASP A 88 9.89 -1.70 1.61
N TYR A 89 10.34 -2.95 1.74
CA TYR A 89 9.44 -4.04 2.12
C TYR A 89 9.02 -3.89 3.59
N ARG A 90 7.74 -4.07 3.84
CA ARG A 90 7.21 -4.17 5.19
C ARG A 90 7.47 -5.58 5.71
N MET A 91 8.59 -5.76 6.38
CA MET A 91 9.00 -7.06 6.90
C MET A 91 7.93 -7.67 7.80
N ASP A 92 7.81 -9.00 7.75
CA ASP A 92 6.86 -9.80 8.53
C ASP A 92 5.36 -9.47 8.36
N SER A 93 5.00 -8.63 7.39
CA SER A 93 3.60 -8.29 7.12
C SER A 93 2.80 -9.42 6.45
N GLY A 94 3.46 -10.40 5.85
CA GLY A 94 2.81 -11.58 5.29
C GLY A 94 2.44 -12.61 6.36
N GLY A 95 1.24 -13.18 6.26
CA GLY A 95 0.73 -14.20 7.16
C GLY A 95 1.60 -15.46 7.14
N ALA A 96 1.84 -16.04 8.33
CA ALA A 96 2.58 -17.28 8.45
C ALA A 96 1.74 -18.47 7.96
N GLY A 97 2.41 -19.50 7.42
CA GLY A 97 1.81 -20.71 6.91
C GLY A 97 2.89 -21.69 6.50
N GLU A 98 2.51 -22.89 6.05
CA GLU A 98 3.40 -23.77 5.29
C GLU A 98 3.97 -23.01 4.09
N PHE A 99 3.11 -22.19 3.45
CA PHE A 99 3.49 -21.17 2.48
C PHE A 99 3.12 -19.81 3.05
N ARG A 100 4.08 -18.88 3.06
CA ARG A 100 3.89 -17.53 3.61
C ARG A 100 3.20 -16.60 2.63
N GLY A 101 2.37 -15.69 3.16
CA GLY A 101 1.89 -14.55 2.41
C GLY A 101 3.03 -13.62 1.99
N GLY A 102 2.87 -12.93 0.87
CA GLY A 102 3.83 -11.93 0.41
C GLY A 102 3.84 -10.70 1.33
N THR A 103 4.97 -10.02 1.43
CA THR A 103 5.09 -8.79 2.23
C THR A 103 4.52 -7.59 1.50
N GLY A 104 3.96 -6.66 2.24
CA GLY A 104 3.59 -5.33 1.77
C GLY A 104 4.81 -4.42 1.61
N GLN A 105 4.54 -3.13 1.42
CA GLN A 105 5.54 -2.07 1.33
C GLN A 105 5.31 -1.01 2.39
N ILE A 106 6.35 -0.26 2.71
CA ILE A 106 6.30 1.00 3.45
C ILE A 106 6.72 2.10 2.50
N MET A 107 5.99 3.22 2.52
CA MET A 107 6.35 4.41 1.76
C MET A 107 6.20 5.67 2.62
N GLU A 108 7.15 6.59 2.46
CA GLU A 108 7.07 7.94 3.01
C GLU A 108 7.23 8.95 1.88
N ILE A 109 6.25 9.84 1.74
CA ILE A 109 6.16 10.78 0.62
C ILE A 109 5.96 12.19 1.16
N ALA A 110 6.76 13.13 0.67
CA ALA A 110 6.67 14.55 0.97
C ALA A 110 6.63 15.39 -0.30
N SER A 111 6.28 16.69 -0.17
CA SER A 111 6.49 17.67 -1.24
C SER A 111 7.96 18.10 -1.27
N SER A 112 8.57 18.14 -2.45
CA SER A 112 9.92 18.69 -2.65
C SER A 112 9.96 20.21 -2.50
N GLU A 113 8.83 20.89 -2.66
CA GLU A 113 8.67 22.33 -2.51
C GLU A 113 8.22 22.72 -1.10
N ASN A 114 8.16 21.75 -0.15
CA ASN A 114 7.66 21.99 1.20
C ASN A 114 6.28 22.66 1.20
N ALA A 115 5.41 22.28 0.29
CA ALA A 115 4.04 22.75 0.15
C ALA A 115 3.06 21.65 0.57
N PRO A 116 1.84 21.98 1.03
CA PRO A 116 0.82 20.96 1.26
C PRO A 116 0.38 20.33 -0.06
N PHE A 117 -0.08 19.08 0.01
CA PHE A 117 -0.67 18.38 -1.13
C PHE A 117 -1.85 17.53 -0.66
N ALA A 118 -2.69 17.07 -1.57
CA ALA A 118 -3.78 16.17 -1.24
C ALA A 118 -3.51 14.77 -1.71
N ILE A 119 -4.06 13.81 -0.98
CA ILE A 119 -4.17 12.43 -1.39
C ILE A 119 -5.64 12.07 -1.60
N ALA A 120 -5.97 11.49 -2.76
CA ALA A 120 -7.22 10.80 -2.96
C ALA A 120 -7.02 9.32 -2.61
N ALA A 121 -7.41 8.97 -1.38
CA ALA A 121 -7.26 7.62 -0.85
C ALA A 121 -8.39 6.70 -1.32
N ALA A 122 -8.05 5.46 -1.69
CA ALA A 122 -8.98 4.40 -2.04
C ALA A 122 -8.42 3.03 -1.60
N PHE A 123 -7.97 2.97 -0.36
CA PHE A 123 -7.23 1.82 0.18
C PHE A 123 -8.15 0.82 0.87
N ASP A 124 -7.97 -0.46 0.55
CA ASP A 124 -8.61 -1.57 1.25
C ASP A 124 -7.66 -2.22 2.27
N ARG A 125 -8.17 -3.16 3.02
CA ARG A 125 -7.40 -3.93 4.01
C ARG A 125 -6.80 -3.10 5.16
N VAL A 126 -7.36 -1.93 5.44
CA VAL A 126 -6.98 -1.13 6.61
C VAL A 126 -7.70 -1.66 7.87
N HIS A 127 -8.97 -2.06 7.74
CA HIS A 127 -9.78 -2.55 8.86
C HIS A 127 -9.90 -4.08 8.90
N HIS A 128 -9.67 -4.75 7.78
CA HIS A 128 -9.82 -6.20 7.64
C HIS A 128 -8.57 -6.82 7.05
N ALA A 129 -7.87 -7.60 7.85
CA ALA A 129 -6.66 -8.30 7.41
C ALA A 129 -6.92 -9.24 6.23
N PRO A 130 -5.96 -9.41 5.31
CA PRO A 130 -6.00 -10.46 4.31
C PRO A 130 -5.96 -11.84 4.99
N ARG A 131 -7.03 -12.62 4.84
CA ARG A 131 -7.19 -13.89 5.56
C ARG A 131 -6.29 -14.99 5.03
N GLY A 132 -5.68 -15.74 5.96
CA GLY A 132 -5.02 -16.99 5.65
C GLY A 132 -5.99 -18.10 5.24
N ARG A 133 -5.47 -19.21 4.75
CA ARG A 133 -6.25 -20.37 4.30
C ARG A 133 -5.61 -21.67 4.80
N GLU A 134 -6.42 -22.72 4.94
CA GLU A 134 -5.99 -24.10 5.31
C GLU A 134 -5.08 -24.16 6.55
N GLY A 135 -5.37 -23.31 7.56
CA GLY A 135 -4.58 -23.20 8.79
C GLY A 135 -3.45 -22.16 8.74
N GLY A 136 -3.27 -21.48 7.63
CA GLY A 136 -2.38 -20.31 7.55
C GLY A 136 -2.95 -19.10 8.29
N LEU A 137 -2.07 -18.24 8.80
CA LEU A 137 -2.42 -17.04 9.54
C LEU A 137 -2.72 -15.86 8.60
N ASP A 138 -3.47 -14.90 9.11
CA ASP A 138 -3.78 -13.67 8.39
C ASP A 138 -2.52 -12.83 8.17
N GLY A 139 -2.51 -12.04 7.09
CA GLY A 139 -1.51 -11.00 6.88
C GLY A 139 -1.81 -9.76 7.73
N PHE A 140 -0.87 -8.82 7.81
CA PHE A 140 -1.09 -7.55 8.50
C PHE A 140 -1.98 -6.61 7.67
N THR A 141 -2.81 -5.85 8.37
CA THR A 141 -3.60 -4.75 7.77
C THR A 141 -2.70 -3.61 7.29
N GLY A 142 -3.21 -2.84 6.33
CA GLY A 142 -2.56 -1.59 5.91
C GLY A 142 -2.77 -0.46 6.91
N ARG A 143 -1.97 0.60 6.79
CA ARG A 143 -2.06 1.80 7.60
C ARG A 143 -1.82 3.05 6.75
N VAL A 144 -2.58 4.09 7.02
CA VAL A 144 -2.46 5.39 6.36
C VAL A 144 -2.34 6.44 7.45
N GLU A 145 -1.21 7.10 7.54
CA GLU A 145 -0.94 8.08 8.60
C GLU A 145 0.07 9.13 8.12
N LEU A 146 0.28 10.15 8.91
CA LEU A 146 1.40 11.08 8.79
C LEU A 146 2.60 10.55 9.59
N THR A 147 3.79 11.02 9.29
CA THR A 147 5.00 10.64 10.07
C THR A 147 4.93 11.11 11.52
N SER A 148 4.11 12.12 11.84
CA SER A 148 3.78 12.52 13.22
C SER A 148 2.96 11.49 13.99
N GLY A 149 2.37 10.49 13.30
CA GLY A 149 1.47 9.49 13.88
C GLY A 149 -0.02 9.85 13.79
N GLU A 150 -0.40 10.94 13.15
CA GLU A 150 -1.80 11.25 12.88
C GLU A 150 -2.38 10.24 11.89
N ILE A 151 -3.44 9.54 12.31
CA ILE A 151 -4.10 8.52 11.49
C ILE A 151 -5.03 9.19 10.49
N LEU A 152 -4.85 8.88 9.23
CA LEU A 152 -5.64 9.38 8.12
C LEU A 152 -6.74 8.38 7.72
N ARG A 153 -7.76 8.90 7.01
CA ARG A 153 -8.81 8.04 6.45
C ARG A 153 -8.26 7.23 5.26
N ASN A 154 -8.71 6.01 5.15
CA ASN A 154 -8.34 5.14 4.02
C ASN A 154 -9.19 5.38 2.76
N LYS A 155 -10.18 6.27 2.81
CA LYS A 155 -11.07 6.63 1.70
C LYS A 155 -11.30 8.13 1.65
N GLY A 156 -11.39 8.65 0.42
CA GLY A 156 -11.69 10.06 0.15
C GLY A 156 -10.46 10.96 0.04
N THR A 157 -10.70 12.21 -0.23
CA THR A 157 -9.63 13.21 -0.38
C THR A 157 -9.28 13.82 0.99
N GLN A 158 -7.99 13.98 1.24
CA GLN A 158 -7.43 14.55 2.47
C GLN A 158 -6.20 15.38 2.14
N THR A 159 -5.97 16.43 2.90
CA THR A 159 -4.78 17.28 2.76
C THR A 159 -3.65 16.74 3.64
N ILE A 160 -2.48 16.60 3.06
CA ILE A 160 -1.22 16.31 3.74
C ILE A 160 -0.56 17.65 4.03
N PRO A 161 -0.31 17.98 5.30
CA PRO A 161 0.22 19.29 5.68
C PRO A 161 1.67 19.44 5.24
N ARG A 162 2.12 20.69 5.24
CA ARG A 162 3.53 21.04 5.06
C ARG A 162 4.38 20.42 6.18
N GLY A 163 5.52 19.83 5.84
CA GLY A 163 6.52 19.37 6.81
C GLY A 163 6.18 18.09 7.55
N ASP A 164 5.05 17.46 7.25
CA ASP A 164 4.67 16.16 7.84
C ASP A 164 4.37 15.14 6.74
N PRO A 165 5.33 14.33 6.33
CA PRO A 165 5.21 13.39 5.23
C PRO A 165 4.07 12.38 5.40
N LEU A 166 3.46 12.00 4.29
CA LEU A 166 2.52 10.89 4.21
C LEU A 166 3.27 9.57 4.42
N HIS A 167 2.83 8.78 5.40
CA HIS A 167 3.34 7.43 5.69
C HIS A 167 2.29 6.40 5.33
N LEU A 168 2.65 5.46 4.45
CA LEU A 168 1.80 4.38 3.98
C LEU A 168 2.44 3.03 4.32
N GLU A 169 1.72 2.19 5.08
CA GLU A 169 2.06 0.79 5.27
C GLU A 169 1.06 -0.08 4.51
N MET A 170 1.51 -0.72 3.46
CA MET A 170 0.66 -1.58 2.65
C MET A 170 0.45 -2.95 3.30
N PRO A 171 -0.73 -3.58 3.15
CA PRO A 171 -1.00 -4.88 3.76
C PRO A 171 -0.12 -5.99 3.17
N GLY A 172 0.18 -6.98 3.99
CA GLY A 172 0.73 -8.25 3.52
C GLY A 172 -0.36 -9.17 2.99
N GLY A 173 0.01 -10.30 2.44
CA GLY A 173 -0.92 -11.37 2.06
C GLY A 173 -1.14 -12.37 3.18
N GLY A 174 -2.25 -13.13 3.17
CA GLY A 174 -2.50 -14.25 4.08
C GLY A 174 -1.61 -15.45 3.78
N GLY A 175 -1.28 -16.24 4.81
CA GLY A 175 -0.56 -17.50 4.71
C GLY A 175 -1.45 -18.67 4.24
N TYR A 176 -0.85 -19.75 3.82
CA TYR A 176 -1.55 -20.97 3.40
C TYR A 176 -0.94 -22.21 4.07
N GLY A 177 -1.78 -23.07 4.61
CA GLY A 177 -1.34 -24.30 5.28
C GLY A 177 -0.79 -24.06 6.69
N ASN A 178 -0.61 -25.14 7.44
CA ASN A 178 -0.17 -25.09 8.82
C ASN A 178 1.28 -24.56 8.94
N PRO A 179 1.55 -23.47 9.67
CA PRO A 179 2.89 -22.92 9.83
C PRO A 179 3.92 -23.89 10.41
N LEU A 180 3.49 -24.88 11.19
CA LEU A 180 4.37 -25.90 11.78
C LEU A 180 4.91 -26.91 10.77
N LYS A 181 4.43 -26.88 9.52
CA LYS A 181 4.91 -27.76 8.43
C LYS A 181 5.97 -27.12 7.52
N ARG A 182 6.37 -25.89 7.83
CA ARG A 182 7.38 -25.15 7.06
C ARG A 182 8.80 -25.60 7.39
#